data_f08aa582ad80cf5c2199959d57b6f9ef
#
_entry.id   f08aa582ad80cf5c2199959d57b6f9ef
#
_cell.length_a   1.000
_cell.length_b   1.000
_cell.length_c   1.000
_cell.angle_alpha   90.00
_cell.angle_beta   90.00
_cell.angle_gamma   90.00
#
_symmetry.space_group_name_H-M   'P 1'
#
loop_
_entity.id
_entity.type
_entity.pdbx_description
1 polymer ?
#
loop_
_entity_poly.entity_id
_entity_poly.type
_entity_poly.pdbx_seq_one_letter_code
_entity_poly.pdbx_strand_id
1 'polypeptide(L)'
;MAACFCFFLLAAMLAGCDVERRKSDAELGLNAQQAAGRRIYDDACDRCHEPYSSRDKKGPSMKGVFKHPYLAGSGLPANDARVGEIILYGRAKMPGFGQTLSQQQVNDLLAYMHTL
;
A
#
# COMPACT_ATOMS: atom_id res chain seq x y z
N MET A 1 -38.52 19.18 -13.74
CA MET A 1 -37.23 18.85 -14.41
C MET A 1 -35.97 19.19 -13.57
N ALA A 2 -36.01 20.16 -12.64
CA ALA A 2 -34.85 20.52 -11.80
C ALA A 2 -34.46 19.46 -10.75
N ALA A 3 -35.43 18.71 -10.21
CA ALA A 3 -35.15 17.68 -9.16
C ALA A 3 -34.37 16.47 -9.69
N CYS A 4 -34.51 16.11 -10.97
CA CYS A 4 -33.80 14.95 -11.55
C CYS A 4 -32.30 15.22 -11.78
N PHE A 5 -31.95 16.48 -12.04
CA PHE A 5 -30.57 16.91 -12.28
C PHE A 5 -29.71 16.89 -10.99
N CYS A 6 -30.33 17.24 -9.84
CA CYS A 6 -29.66 17.18 -8.55
C CYS A 6 -29.35 15.75 -8.10
N PHE A 7 -30.20 14.77 -8.45
CA PHE A 7 -29.98 13.37 -8.11
C PHE A 7 -28.81 12.75 -8.88
N PHE A 8 -28.64 13.15 -10.16
CA PHE A 8 -27.49 12.71 -10.98
C PHE A 8 -26.15 13.30 -10.52
N LEU A 9 -26.15 14.55 -10.07
CA LEU A 9 -24.95 15.20 -9.53
C LEU A 9 -24.54 14.61 -8.17
N LEU A 10 -25.49 14.21 -7.33
CA LEU A 10 -25.21 13.60 -6.04
C LEU A 10 -24.63 12.18 -6.19
N ALA A 11 -25.11 11.41 -7.18
CA ALA A 11 -24.59 10.08 -7.48
C ALA A 11 -23.15 10.11 -8.02
N ALA A 12 -22.76 11.15 -8.75
CA ALA A 12 -21.41 11.33 -9.27
C ALA A 12 -20.38 11.65 -8.18
N MET A 13 -20.80 12.23 -7.06
CA MET A 13 -19.91 12.53 -5.92
C MET A 13 -19.54 11.31 -5.08
N LEU A 14 -20.26 10.20 -5.22
CA LEU A 14 -20.00 8.96 -4.47
C LEU A 14 -19.05 7.98 -5.20
N ALA A 15 -18.68 8.27 -6.44
CA ALA A 15 -17.88 7.37 -7.28
C ALA A 15 -16.37 7.56 -7.18
N GLY A 16 -15.89 8.46 -6.34
CA GLY A 16 -14.49 8.83 -6.36
C GLY A 16 -13.77 8.73 -5.03
N CYS A 17 -13.27 7.60 -4.63
CA CYS A 17 -12.08 7.49 -3.77
C CYS A 17 -11.89 6.03 -3.39
N ASP A 18 -10.95 5.34 -4.00
CA ASP A 18 -10.49 4.00 -3.61
C ASP A 18 -10.86 2.85 -4.56
N VAL A 19 -10.79 3.12 -5.86
CA VAL A 19 -11.13 2.12 -6.88
C VAL A 19 -10.16 0.93 -6.83
N GLU A 20 -8.85 1.18 -6.71
CA GLU A 20 -7.82 0.14 -6.66
C GLU A 20 -7.95 -0.74 -5.41
N ARG A 21 -8.29 -0.15 -4.26
CA ARG A 21 -8.48 -0.89 -3.00
C ARG A 21 -9.62 -1.90 -3.08
N ARG A 22 -10.67 -1.59 -3.85
CA ARG A 22 -11.83 -2.46 -4.03
C ARG A 22 -11.64 -3.53 -5.11
N LYS A 23 -10.63 -3.37 -5.97
CA LYS A 23 -10.32 -4.36 -7.01
C LYS A 23 -9.87 -5.67 -6.39
N SER A 24 -10.30 -6.78 -6.97
CA SER A 24 -9.82 -8.11 -6.65
C SER A 24 -8.34 -8.27 -7.06
N ASP A 25 -7.68 -9.29 -6.53
CA ASP A 25 -6.30 -9.62 -6.92
C ASP A 25 -6.19 -9.89 -8.42
N ALA A 26 -7.19 -10.52 -9.02
CA ALA A 26 -7.25 -10.80 -10.45
C ALA A 26 -7.37 -9.51 -11.28
N GLU A 27 -8.20 -8.56 -10.86
CA GLU A 27 -8.35 -7.25 -11.52
C GLU A 27 -7.09 -6.39 -11.43
N LEU A 28 -6.31 -6.55 -10.35
CA LEU A 28 -5.01 -5.90 -10.18
C LEU A 28 -3.88 -6.65 -10.89
N GLY A 29 -4.14 -7.83 -11.48
CA GLY A 29 -3.15 -8.65 -12.14
C GLY A 29 -2.10 -9.25 -11.22
N LEU A 30 -2.43 -9.44 -9.94
CA LEU A 30 -1.50 -9.98 -8.96
C LEU A 30 -1.30 -11.48 -9.14
N ASN A 31 -0.05 -11.92 -9.09
CA ASN A 31 0.26 -13.34 -8.97
C ASN A 31 0.04 -13.84 -7.53
N ALA A 32 0.16 -15.16 -7.30
CA ALA A 32 -0.11 -15.77 -5.99
C ALA A 32 0.76 -15.20 -4.86
N GLN A 33 2.02 -14.90 -5.13
CA GLN A 33 2.95 -14.29 -4.16
C GLN A 33 2.53 -12.86 -3.83
N GLN A 34 2.25 -12.05 -4.83
CA GLN A 34 1.79 -10.66 -4.67
C GLN A 34 0.45 -10.59 -3.93
N ALA A 35 -0.48 -11.51 -4.23
CA ALA A 35 -1.74 -11.62 -3.53
C ALA A 35 -1.54 -12.00 -2.04
N ALA A 36 -0.59 -12.89 -1.73
CA ALA A 36 -0.22 -13.19 -0.35
C ALA A 36 0.37 -11.95 0.35
N GLY A 37 1.24 -11.22 -0.32
CA GLY A 37 1.82 -9.97 0.19
C GLY A 37 0.76 -8.88 0.42
N ARG A 38 -0.23 -8.77 -0.47
CA ARG A 38 -1.35 -7.84 -0.31
C ARG A 38 -2.13 -8.10 0.98
N ARG A 39 -2.44 -9.35 1.29
CA ARG A 39 -3.13 -9.70 2.55
C ARG A 39 -2.33 -9.27 3.77
N ILE A 40 -1.01 -9.48 3.76
CA ILE A 40 -0.14 -9.02 4.84
C ILE A 40 -0.14 -7.49 4.94
N TYR A 41 -0.09 -6.81 3.80
CA TYR A 41 -0.14 -5.35 3.75
C TYR A 41 -1.45 -4.81 4.34
N ASP A 42 -2.59 -5.34 3.94
CA ASP A 42 -3.91 -4.93 4.40
C ASP A 42 -4.07 -5.13 5.91
N ASP A 43 -3.51 -6.22 6.47
CA ASP A 43 -3.59 -6.53 7.89
C ASP A 43 -2.63 -5.69 8.75
N ALA A 44 -1.40 -5.50 8.29
CA ALA A 44 -0.33 -4.95 9.12
C ALA A 44 0.10 -3.52 8.75
N CYS A 45 0.05 -3.13 7.49
CA CYS A 45 0.67 -1.91 6.96
C CYS A 45 -0.33 -0.81 6.64
N ASP A 46 -1.51 -1.17 6.10
CA ASP A 46 -2.52 -0.25 5.58
C ASP A 46 -2.99 0.78 6.62
N ARG A 47 -3.00 0.41 7.89
CA ARG A 47 -3.38 1.31 8.98
C ARG A 47 -2.53 2.58 9.04
N CYS A 48 -1.27 2.47 8.63
CA CYS A 48 -0.30 3.55 8.69
C CYS A 48 0.21 4.03 7.33
N HIS A 49 0.11 3.20 6.29
CA HIS A 49 0.65 3.49 4.96
C HIS A 49 -0.42 3.36 3.88
N GLU A 50 -0.62 4.42 3.10
CA GLU A 50 -1.53 4.43 1.96
C GLU A 50 -0.89 3.71 0.75
N PRO A 51 -1.54 2.69 0.14
CA PRO A 51 -0.93 1.96 -0.97
C PRO A 51 -1.13 2.61 -2.34
N TYR A 52 -2.29 3.23 -2.59
CA TYR A 52 -2.71 3.60 -3.95
C TYR A 52 -2.78 5.10 -4.23
N SER A 53 -2.72 5.93 -3.23
CA SER A 53 -2.71 7.38 -3.39
C SER A 53 -1.46 8.00 -2.78
N SER A 54 -1.09 9.20 -3.22
CA SER A 54 0.09 9.91 -2.69
C SER A 54 -0.15 10.56 -1.32
N ARG A 55 -1.28 10.27 -0.69
CA ARG A 55 -1.63 10.84 0.62
C ARG A 55 -0.94 10.08 1.74
N ASP A 56 -0.21 10.77 2.59
CA ASP A 56 0.36 10.21 3.80
C ASP A 56 -0.74 9.95 4.85
N LYS A 57 -0.53 8.91 5.65
CA LYS A 57 -1.29 8.61 6.86
C LYS A 57 -0.40 8.87 8.08
N LYS A 58 -0.26 7.90 9.00
CA LYS A 58 0.71 7.96 10.10
C LYS A 58 2.15 7.80 9.61
N GLY A 59 2.33 7.09 8.51
CA GLY A 59 3.57 6.94 7.77
C GLY A 59 3.43 7.42 6.33
N PRO A 60 4.54 7.49 5.57
CA PRO A 60 4.52 7.91 4.17
C PRO A 60 3.69 6.96 3.30
N SER A 61 3.14 7.49 2.20
CA SER A 61 2.51 6.68 1.16
C SER A 61 3.48 5.66 0.58
N MET A 62 3.00 4.45 0.29
CA MET A 62 3.76 3.40 -0.39
C MET A 62 3.55 3.39 -1.90
N LYS A 63 2.68 4.26 -2.43
CA LYS A 63 2.45 4.36 -3.87
C LYS A 63 3.76 4.65 -4.61
N GLY A 64 4.15 3.75 -5.48
CA GLY A 64 5.39 3.88 -6.27
C GLY A 64 6.67 3.85 -5.44
N VAL A 65 6.66 3.25 -4.25
CA VAL A 65 7.81 3.24 -3.31
C VAL A 65 9.11 2.77 -3.97
N PHE A 66 9.06 1.78 -4.85
CA PHE A 66 10.23 1.27 -5.59
C PHE A 66 10.47 1.94 -6.95
N LYS A 67 9.62 2.90 -7.34
CA LYS A 67 9.81 3.69 -8.57
C LYS A 67 10.73 4.91 -8.35
N HIS A 68 11.11 5.16 -7.11
CA HIS A 68 12.03 6.23 -6.73
C HIS A 68 13.33 5.63 -6.20
N PRO A 69 14.48 6.31 -6.38
CA PRO A 69 15.76 5.80 -5.88
C PRO A 69 15.89 5.83 -4.35
N TYR A 70 15.11 6.68 -3.69
CA TYR A 70 15.16 6.88 -2.24
C TYR A 70 13.77 6.87 -1.61
N LEU A 71 13.69 6.36 -0.38
CA LEU A 71 12.48 6.34 0.43
C LEU A 71 12.11 7.75 0.90
N ALA A 72 10.83 8.11 0.75
CA ALA A 72 10.31 9.37 1.27
C ALA A 72 10.49 9.44 2.80
N GLY A 73 10.87 10.61 3.29
CA GLY A 73 11.03 10.88 4.72
C GLY A 73 12.32 10.39 5.36
N SER A 74 12.99 9.35 4.83
CA SER A 74 14.26 8.85 5.38
C SER A 74 15.48 9.12 4.50
N GLY A 75 15.29 9.27 3.18
CA GLY A 75 16.37 9.40 2.22
C GLY A 75 17.21 8.13 2.03
N LEU A 76 16.80 6.99 2.62
CA LEU A 76 17.48 5.72 2.43
C LEU A 76 17.18 5.14 1.04
N PRO A 77 18.06 4.29 0.47
CA PRO A 77 17.81 3.64 -0.81
C PRO A 77 16.50 2.85 -0.81
N ALA A 78 15.69 3.03 -1.86
CA ALA A 78 14.43 2.28 -2.04
C ALA A 78 14.73 0.97 -2.76
N ASN A 79 15.16 -0.04 -2.01
CA ASN A 79 15.40 -1.41 -2.51
C ASN A 79 14.93 -2.44 -1.50
N ASP A 80 14.77 -3.68 -1.95
CA ASP A 80 14.24 -4.79 -1.16
C ASP A 80 15.02 -5.01 0.14
N ALA A 81 16.33 -4.95 0.10
CA ALA A 81 17.19 -5.17 1.27
C ALA A 81 16.89 -4.12 2.36
N ARG A 82 16.84 -2.85 1.97
CA ARG A 82 16.60 -1.75 2.92
C ARG A 82 15.17 -1.71 3.42
N VAL A 83 14.20 -1.89 2.53
CA VAL A 83 12.78 -1.93 2.92
C VAL A 83 12.50 -3.16 3.78
N GLY A 84 13.02 -4.32 3.42
CA GLY A 84 12.92 -5.55 4.23
C GLY A 84 13.51 -5.39 5.62
N GLU A 85 14.68 -4.74 5.74
CA GLU A 85 15.30 -4.42 7.03
C GLU A 85 14.39 -3.52 7.90
N ILE A 86 13.80 -2.48 7.30
CA ILE A 86 12.87 -1.59 8.01
C ILE A 86 11.62 -2.35 8.45
N ILE A 87 11.08 -3.25 7.63
CA ILE A 87 9.93 -4.08 8.00
C ILE A 87 10.29 -4.98 9.19
N LEU A 88 11.44 -5.64 9.16
CA LEU A 88 11.85 -6.57 10.22
C LEU A 88 12.15 -5.86 11.54
N TYR A 89 12.89 -4.78 11.52
CA TYR A 89 13.43 -4.14 12.72
C TYR A 89 12.73 -2.86 13.13
N GLY A 90 11.91 -2.30 12.25
CA GLY A 90 11.25 -1.01 12.47
C GLY A 90 12.19 0.18 12.25
N ARG A 91 11.63 1.38 12.32
CA ARG A 91 12.38 2.63 12.23
C ARG A 91 11.56 3.78 12.82
N ALA A 92 12.17 4.57 13.70
CA ALA A 92 11.50 5.68 14.38
C ALA A 92 10.18 5.24 15.05
N LYS A 93 9.02 5.71 14.58
CA LYS A 93 7.71 5.33 15.12
C LYS A 93 7.12 4.07 14.48
N MET A 94 7.73 3.55 13.41
CA MET A 94 7.29 2.32 12.76
C MET A 94 7.79 1.12 13.57
N PRO A 95 6.90 0.22 14.03
CA PRO A 95 7.32 -0.99 14.74
C PRO A 95 8.01 -1.98 13.80
N GLY A 96 8.86 -2.84 14.34
CA GLY A 96 9.41 -3.98 13.63
C GLY A 96 8.48 -5.18 13.67
N PHE A 97 8.45 -5.96 12.60
CA PHE A 97 7.59 -7.13 12.43
C PHE A 97 8.36 -8.46 12.42
N GLY A 98 9.67 -8.44 12.74
CA GLY A 98 10.53 -9.62 12.69
C GLY A 98 10.13 -10.75 13.65
N GLN A 99 9.30 -10.47 14.66
CA GLN A 99 8.75 -11.49 15.57
C GLN A 99 7.41 -12.07 15.08
N THR A 100 6.76 -11.43 14.09
CA THR A 100 5.42 -11.80 13.62
C THR A 100 5.38 -12.24 12.17
N LEU A 101 6.34 -11.80 11.35
CA LEU A 101 6.44 -12.18 9.94
C LEU A 101 7.67 -13.07 9.71
N SER A 102 7.46 -14.18 9.02
CA SER A 102 8.56 -15.00 8.49
C SER A 102 9.27 -14.28 7.34
N GLN A 103 10.49 -14.73 7.01
CA GLN A 103 11.21 -14.20 5.85
C GLN A 103 10.43 -14.37 4.54
N GLN A 104 9.71 -15.49 4.36
CA GLN A 104 8.86 -15.69 3.19
C GLN A 104 7.74 -14.66 3.12
N GLN A 105 7.09 -14.35 4.23
CA GLN A 105 6.05 -13.34 4.31
C GLN A 105 6.58 -11.93 4.02
N VAL A 106 7.80 -11.62 4.44
CA VAL A 106 8.47 -10.37 4.07
C VAL A 106 8.72 -10.31 2.56
N ASN A 107 9.19 -11.42 1.95
CA ASN A 107 9.40 -11.50 0.51
C ASN A 107 8.08 -11.34 -0.28
N ASP A 108 6.99 -11.94 0.20
CA ASP A 108 5.67 -11.81 -0.42
C ASP A 108 5.16 -10.36 -0.32
N LEU A 109 5.35 -9.73 0.83
CA LEU A 109 5.02 -8.32 1.06
C LEU A 109 5.80 -7.39 0.12
N LEU A 110 7.11 -7.59 -0.02
CA LEU A 110 7.94 -6.83 -0.95
C LEU A 110 7.47 -7.02 -2.41
N ALA A 111 7.15 -8.27 -2.80
CA ALA A 111 6.62 -8.56 -4.13
C ALA A 111 5.30 -7.80 -4.42
N TYR A 112 4.42 -7.68 -3.43
CA TYR A 112 3.23 -6.84 -3.55
C TYR A 112 3.58 -5.35 -3.65
N MET A 113 4.47 -4.85 -2.80
CA MET A 113 4.86 -3.44 -2.78
C MET A 113 5.50 -2.98 -4.12
N HIS A 114 6.11 -3.88 -4.87
CA HIS A 114 6.58 -3.59 -6.24
C HIS A 114 5.44 -3.32 -7.23
N THR A 115 4.21 -3.67 -6.91
CA THR A 115 3.04 -3.39 -7.76
C THR A 115 2.41 -2.01 -7.53
N LEU A 116 2.81 -1.29 -6.49
CA LEU A 116 2.24 -0.01 -6.05
C LEU A 116 2.80 1.24 -6.81
#